data_4e586f8358642c4347152e99324d7567
#
_entry.id   4e586f8358642c4347152e99324d7567
#
_cell.length_a   1.000
_cell.length_b   1.000
_cell.length_c   1.000
_cell.angle_alpha   90.00
_cell.angle_beta   90.00
_cell.angle_gamma   90.00
#
_symmetry.space_group_name_H-M   'P 1'
#
loop_
_entity.id
_entity.type
_entity.pdbx_description
1 polymer ?
#
loop_
_entity_poly.entity_id
_entity_poly.type
_entity_poly.pdbx_seq_one_letter_code
_entity_poly.pdbx_strand_id
1 'polypeptide(L)'
;RLLARRALSRAVDPSDAGYLTFDRGRQPLVDAAYLAEGVLRAKRQLWTELDAAARANLTDALKRTRTIRPGETNWLLFASMVEAALLELTGSCDTARMRYGTDRFLNDFYKGDGMYGDGKFFHMDYYNSYVIHPMLLDVLTVMERHGLADSCTLATERRRHTRYAAILERMVAP
;
A
#
# COMPACT_ATOMS: atom_id res chain seq x y z
N ARG A 1 18.91 -5.68 9.50
CA ARG A 1 17.72 -5.40 10.33
C ARG A 1 17.94 -4.20 11.24
N LEU A 2 18.98 -4.19 12.08
CA LEU A 2 19.30 -3.04 12.97
C LEU A 2 19.51 -1.74 12.17
N LEU A 3 20.26 -1.80 11.05
CA LEU A 3 20.49 -0.63 10.18
C LEU A 3 19.19 -0.11 9.59
N ALA A 4 18.28 -0.98 9.15
CA ALA A 4 16.99 -0.57 8.59
C ALA A 4 16.15 0.16 9.64
N ARG A 5 16.09 -0.32 10.89
CA ARG A 5 15.40 0.37 11.98
C ARG A 5 15.99 1.74 12.29
N ARG A 6 17.32 1.82 12.39
CA ARG A 6 18.01 3.11 12.62
C ARG A 6 17.72 4.10 11.48
N ALA A 7 17.78 3.64 10.24
CA ALA A 7 17.47 4.46 9.09
C ALA A 7 16.02 4.93 9.13
N LEU A 8 15.08 4.04 9.45
CA LEU A 8 13.65 4.37 9.57
C LEU A 8 13.42 5.39 10.70
N SER A 9 13.99 5.17 11.90
CA SER A 9 13.82 6.09 13.02
C SER A 9 14.32 7.51 12.68
N ARG A 10 15.47 7.62 11.99
CA ARG A 10 16.00 8.91 11.54
C ARG A 10 15.15 9.55 10.43
N ALA A 11 14.69 8.74 9.49
CA ALA A 11 13.87 9.20 8.36
C ALA A 11 12.52 9.81 8.80
N VAL A 12 11.99 9.39 9.95
CA VAL A 12 10.70 9.87 10.48
C VAL A 12 10.85 10.85 11.65
N ASP A 13 12.06 11.11 12.12
CA ASP A 13 12.33 12.06 13.20
C ASP A 13 12.45 13.49 12.63
N PRO A 14 11.51 14.40 12.93
CA PRO A 14 11.56 15.77 12.42
C PRO A 14 12.79 16.57 12.86
N SER A 15 13.50 16.12 13.90
CA SER A 15 14.72 16.77 14.40
C SER A 15 16.00 16.24 13.76
N ASP A 16 15.95 15.10 13.05
CA ASP A 16 17.13 14.50 12.41
C ASP A 16 17.39 15.13 11.02
N ALA A 17 18.66 15.33 10.70
CA ALA A 17 19.07 15.83 9.38
C ALA A 17 18.67 14.89 8.22
N GLY A 18 18.39 13.62 8.50
CA GLY A 18 17.92 12.63 7.55
C GLY A 18 16.39 12.54 7.43
N TYR A 19 15.64 13.49 8.03
CA TYR A 19 14.19 13.51 7.99
C TYR A 19 13.64 13.59 6.56
N LEU A 20 12.73 12.70 6.22
CA LEU A 20 12.03 12.68 4.94
C LEU A 20 10.73 13.48 5.04
N THR A 21 10.43 14.28 4.01
CA THR A 21 9.16 15.01 3.91
C THR A 21 8.05 14.10 3.37
N PHE A 22 6.92 14.05 4.09
CA PHE A 22 5.77 13.19 3.74
C PHE A 22 4.59 13.97 3.16
N ASP A 23 4.66 15.28 3.08
CA ASP A 23 3.56 16.20 2.72
C ASP A 23 3.93 17.24 1.65
N ARG A 24 5.16 17.26 1.16
CA ARG A 24 5.62 18.24 0.18
C ARG A 24 5.71 17.64 -1.23
N GLY A 25 4.85 18.11 -2.12
CA GLY A 25 4.75 17.58 -3.47
C GLY A 25 3.83 16.34 -3.54
N ARG A 26 3.96 15.56 -4.59
CA ARG A 26 3.09 14.38 -4.80
C ARG A 26 3.81 13.06 -4.52
N GLN A 27 5.09 12.97 -4.89
CA GLN A 27 5.89 11.75 -4.79
C GLN A 27 5.92 11.12 -3.38
N PRO A 28 5.91 11.89 -2.27
CA PRO A 28 5.91 11.30 -0.92
C PRO A 28 4.77 10.31 -0.64
N LEU A 29 3.63 10.40 -1.35
CA LEU A 29 2.56 9.40 -1.22
C LEU A 29 3.01 8.02 -1.73
N VAL A 30 3.74 8.00 -2.85
CA VAL A 30 4.29 6.76 -3.44
C VAL A 30 5.32 6.14 -2.50
N ASP A 31 6.27 6.95 -2.05
CA ASP A 31 7.37 6.51 -1.20
C ASP A 31 6.85 5.99 0.16
N ALA A 32 5.87 6.70 0.73
CA ALA A 32 5.19 6.28 1.96
C ALA A 32 4.39 4.99 1.79
N ALA A 33 3.78 4.76 0.63
CA ALA A 33 3.04 3.52 0.36
C ALA A 33 3.97 2.30 0.34
N TYR A 34 5.12 2.39 -0.33
CA TYR A 34 6.11 1.30 -0.33
C TYR A 34 6.75 1.11 1.05
N LEU A 35 6.99 2.19 1.79
CA LEU A 35 7.42 2.09 3.18
C LEU A 35 6.38 1.37 4.04
N ALA A 36 5.11 1.75 3.91
CA ALA A 36 3.98 1.15 4.63
C ALA A 36 3.85 -0.34 4.32
N GLU A 37 3.91 -0.73 3.04
CA GLU A 37 3.90 -2.12 2.59
C GLU A 37 5.08 -2.91 3.20
N GLY A 38 6.28 -2.35 3.15
CA GLY A 38 7.47 -2.95 3.75
C GLY A 38 7.34 -3.14 5.27
N VAL A 39 6.77 -2.17 5.97
CA VAL A 39 6.51 -2.26 7.42
C VAL A 39 5.44 -3.33 7.71
N LEU A 40 4.38 -3.43 6.94
CA LEU A 40 3.36 -4.48 7.10
C LEU A 40 3.94 -5.86 6.92
N ARG A 41 4.72 -6.09 5.85
CA ARG A 41 5.34 -7.38 5.55
C ARG A 41 6.44 -7.77 6.53
N ALA A 42 7.08 -6.80 7.16
CA ALA A 42 8.12 -7.00 8.16
C ALA A 42 7.74 -6.40 9.54
N LYS A 43 6.45 -6.47 9.92
CA LYS A 43 5.86 -5.82 11.10
C LYS A 43 6.68 -6.04 12.38
N ARG A 44 7.12 -7.27 12.63
CA ARG A 44 7.95 -7.56 13.82
C ARG A 44 9.25 -6.74 13.80
N GLN A 45 9.96 -6.70 12.67
CA GLN A 45 11.27 -6.09 12.56
C GLN A 45 11.23 -4.57 12.42
N LEU A 46 10.22 -4.03 11.75
CA LEU A 46 10.14 -2.61 11.37
C LEU A 46 9.06 -1.83 12.10
N TRP A 47 8.32 -2.48 13.02
CA TRP A 47 7.34 -1.80 13.87
C TRP A 47 7.46 -2.23 15.33
N THR A 48 7.29 -3.53 15.63
CA THR A 48 7.25 -4.01 17.02
C THR A 48 8.53 -3.70 17.79
N GLU A 49 9.67 -3.77 17.11
CA GLU A 49 10.99 -3.50 17.71
C GLU A 49 11.43 -2.03 17.61
N LEU A 50 10.60 -1.11 17.09
CA LEU A 50 10.84 0.34 17.22
C LEU A 50 10.51 0.80 18.63
N ASP A 51 11.20 1.84 19.08
CA ASP A 51 10.82 2.56 20.31
C ASP A 51 9.51 3.34 20.11
N ALA A 52 8.95 3.84 21.22
CA ALA A 52 7.66 4.52 21.21
C ALA A 52 7.70 5.83 20.41
N ALA A 53 8.80 6.57 20.47
CA ALA A 53 8.95 7.83 19.73
C ALA A 53 9.00 7.58 18.23
N ALA A 54 9.80 6.62 17.77
CA ALA A 54 9.89 6.26 16.34
C ALA A 54 8.54 5.74 15.80
N ARG A 55 7.77 4.97 16.60
CA ARG A 55 6.42 4.53 16.22
C ARG A 55 5.44 5.70 16.09
N ALA A 56 5.48 6.65 17.03
CA ALA A 56 4.65 7.84 16.97
C ALA A 56 5.02 8.69 15.73
N ASN A 57 6.30 8.95 15.52
CA ASN A 57 6.79 9.70 14.37
C ASN A 57 6.42 9.04 13.03
N LEU A 58 6.56 7.71 12.91
CA LEU A 58 6.15 6.98 11.70
C LEU A 58 4.64 7.11 11.45
N THR A 59 3.85 6.98 12.52
CA THR A 59 2.39 7.15 12.43
C THR A 59 2.03 8.54 11.92
N ASP A 60 2.66 9.58 12.46
CA ASP A 60 2.40 10.97 12.06
C ASP A 60 2.89 11.24 10.64
N ALA A 61 4.06 10.71 10.27
CA ALA A 61 4.59 10.80 8.91
C ALA A 61 3.62 10.21 7.88
N LEU A 62 3.10 9.01 8.15
CA LEU A 62 2.11 8.37 7.27
C LEU A 62 0.82 9.20 7.19
N LYS A 63 0.31 9.72 8.30
CA LYS A 63 -0.88 10.59 8.31
C LYS A 63 -0.69 11.90 7.52
N ARG A 64 0.52 12.46 7.47
CA ARG A 64 0.82 13.66 6.68
C ARG A 64 0.56 13.48 5.19
N THR A 65 0.69 12.27 4.65
CA THR A 65 0.38 11.99 3.23
C THR A 65 -1.09 12.23 2.87
N ARG A 66 -2.00 12.34 3.85
CA ARG A 66 -3.42 12.64 3.62
C ARG A 66 -3.67 13.96 2.92
N THR A 67 -2.73 14.91 3.00
CA THR A 67 -2.78 16.17 2.25
C THR A 67 -2.61 15.98 0.75
N ILE A 68 -2.06 14.85 0.32
CA ILE A 68 -1.79 14.54 -1.09
C ILE A 68 -3.01 13.85 -1.68
N ARG A 69 -3.64 14.50 -2.66
CA ARG A 69 -4.75 13.91 -3.41
C ARG A 69 -4.20 12.96 -4.48
N PRO A 70 -4.53 11.66 -4.45
CA PRO A 70 -4.13 10.72 -5.48
C PRO A 70 -4.87 10.99 -6.79
N GLY A 71 -4.24 10.65 -7.93
CA GLY A 71 -4.93 10.59 -9.21
C GLY A 71 -5.76 9.32 -9.34
N GLU A 72 -6.69 9.29 -10.31
CA GLU A 72 -7.57 8.15 -10.63
C GLU A 72 -6.81 7.04 -11.39
N THR A 73 -5.72 6.56 -10.81
CA THR A 73 -4.78 5.55 -11.33
C THR A 73 -4.33 4.65 -10.18
N ASN A 74 -3.23 3.91 -10.37
CA ASN A 74 -2.55 3.15 -9.30
C ASN A 74 -2.28 3.99 -8.03
N TRP A 75 -2.25 5.31 -8.16
CA TRP A 75 -2.08 6.24 -7.02
C TRP A 75 -3.16 6.10 -5.96
N LEU A 76 -4.36 5.64 -6.32
CA LEU A 76 -5.41 5.32 -5.35
C LEU A 76 -4.98 4.20 -4.39
N LEU A 77 -4.24 3.20 -4.90
CA LEU A 77 -3.74 2.11 -4.07
C LEU A 77 -2.59 2.55 -3.16
N PHE A 78 -1.80 3.55 -3.54
CA PHE A 78 -0.82 4.13 -2.61
C PHE A 78 -1.52 4.74 -1.39
N ALA A 79 -2.60 5.47 -1.62
CA ALA A 79 -3.40 6.02 -0.52
C ALA A 79 -4.04 4.90 0.33
N SER A 80 -4.62 3.88 -0.30
CA SER A 80 -5.21 2.74 0.39
C SER A 80 -4.18 1.96 1.21
N MET A 81 -2.96 1.77 0.70
CA MET A 81 -1.88 1.06 1.38
C MET A 81 -1.41 1.78 2.64
N VAL A 82 -1.26 3.11 2.57
CA VAL A 82 -0.92 3.92 3.75
C VAL A 82 -1.99 3.78 4.83
N GLU A 83 -3.27 3.85 4.46
CA GLU A 83 -4.37 3.73 5.42
C GLU A 83 -4.50 2.29 5.97
N ALA A 84 -4.24 1.27 5.16
CA ALA A 84 -4.20 -0.11 5.63
C ALA A 84 -3.07 -0.33 6.65
N ALA A 85 -1.90 0.25 6.41
CA ALA A 85 -0.82 0.22 7.38
C ALA A 85 -1.19 0.94 8.69
N LEU A 86 -1.77 2.12 8.62
CA LEU A 86 -2.25 2.84 9.80
C LEU A 86 -3.27 2.01 10.59
N LEU A 87 -4.22 1.36 9.91
CA LEU A 87 -5.20 0.46 10.54
C LEU A 87 -4.52 -0.70 11.28
N GLU A 88 -3.64 -1.42 10.60
CA GLU A 88 -2.98 -2.60 11.16
C GLU A 88 -2.00 -2.27 12.30
N LEU A 89 -1.37 -1.10 12.25
CA LEU A 89 -0.33 -0.69 13.19
C LEU A 89 -0.90 0.05 14.42
N THR A 90 -2.01 0.77 14.25
CA THR A 90 -2.55 1.66 15.29
C THR A 90 -4.01 1.40 15.65
N GLY A 91 -4.71 0.55 14.87
CA GLY A 91 -6.15 0.33 15.02
C GLY A 91 -7.03 1.43 14.44
N SER A 92 -6.47 2.44 13.75
CA SER A 92 -7.22 3.61 13.24
C SER A 92 -6.74 4.03 11.85
N CYS A 93 -7.68 4.32 10.95
CA CYS A 93 -7.39 4.79 9.60
C CYS A 93 -8.49 5.73 9.08
N ASP A 94 -8.24 6.37 7.93
CA ASP A 94 -9.29 6.95 7.10
C ASP A 94 -9.89 5.84 6.21
N THR A 95 -10.96 5.23 6.71
CA THR A 95 -11.65 4.12 6.04
C THR A 95 -12.22 4.53 4.68
N ALA A 96 -12.72 5.76 4.55
CA ALA A 96 -13.26 6.26 3.28
C ALA A 96 -12.17 6.35 2.22
N ARG A 97 -11.01 6.90 2.59
CA ARG A 97 -9.85 7.02 1.71
C ARG A 97 -9.33 5.64 1.29
N MET A 98 -9.25 4.68 2.21
CA MET A 98 -8.84 3.31 1.93
C MET A 98 -9.81 2.61 0.98
N ARG A 99 -11.12 2.66 1.28
CA ARG A 99 -12.16 2.01 0.47
C ARG A 99 -12.26 2.60 -0.92
N TYR A 100 -12.14 3.91 -1.07
CA TYR A 100 -12.25 4.55 -2.37
C TYR A 100 -11.29 3.92 -3.39
N GLY A 101 -10.03 3.73 -3.03
CA GLY A 101 -9.05 3.11 -3.91
C GLY A 101 -9.36 1.65 -4.22
N THR A 102 -9.67 0.84 -3.20
CA THR A 102 -9.99 -0.58 -3.40
C THR A 102 -11.25 -0.77 -4.24
N ASP A 103 -12.31 -0.02 -3.98
CA ASP A 103 -13.58 -0.13 -4.72
C ASP A 103 -13.42 0.22 -6.19
N ARG A 104 -12.63 1.28 -6.51
CA ARG A 104 -12.31 1.64 -7.89
C ARG A 104 -11.62 0.50 -8.63
N PHE A 105 -10.63 -0.14 -8.00
CA PHE A 105 -9.92 -1.27 -8.63
C PHE A 105 -10.82 -2.50 -8.76
N LEU A 106 -11.56 -2.85 -7.73
CA LEU A 106 -12.41 -4.05 -7.76
C LEU A 106 -13.55 -3.96 -8.79
N ASN A 107 -14.16 -2.78 -8.96
CA ASN A 107 -15.38 -2.59 -9.72
C ASN A 107 -15.16 -1.92 -11.09
N ASP A 108 -14.27 -0.93 -11.19
CA ASP A 108 -14.15 -0.11 -12.39
C ASP A 108 -12.92 -0.40 -13.23
N PHE A 109 -11.80 -0.74 -12.59
CA PHE A 109 -10.52 -0.90 -13.27
C PHE A 109 -10.16 -2.33 -13.61
N TYR A 110 -10.90 -3.33 -13.10
CA TYR A 110 -10.74 -4.72 -13.52
C TYR A 110 -11.17 -4.91 -14.98
N LYS A 111 -10.30 -5.51 -15.80
CA LYS A 111 -10.51 -5.68 -17.24
C LYS A 111 -10.74 -7.13 -17.67
N GLY A 112 -10.80 -8.04 -16.71
CA GLY A 112 -10.92 -9.46 -16.96
C GLY A 112 -9.56 -10.17 -17.01
N ASP A 113 -9.60 -11.47 -16.98
CA ASP A 113 -8.43 -12.38 -17.10
C ASP A 113 -7.27 -12.07 -16.13
N GLY A 114 -7.57 -11.56 -14.96
CA GLY A 114 -6.59 -11.16 -13.96
C GLY A 114 -5.92 -9.81 -14.21
N MET A 115 -6.33 -9.05 -15.21
CA MET A 115 -5.72 -7.78 -15.60
C MET A 115 -6.50 -6.58 -15.07
N TYR A 116 -5.78 -5.57 -14.64
CA TYR A 116 -6.31 -4.26 -14.24
C TYR A 116 -5.81 -3.17 -15.18
N GLY A 117 -6.66 -2.15 -15.41
CA GLY A 117 -6.20 -0.89 -15.98
C GLY A 117 -5.48 -0.06 -14.92
N ASP A 118 -4.49 0.72 -15.34
CA ASP A 118 -3.97 1.83 -14.51
C ASP A 118 -4.93 3.02 -14.61
N GLY A 119 -6.07 2.91 -13.92
CA GLY A 119 -7.22 3.77 -14.06
C GLY A 119 -8.28 3.19 -15.02
N LYS A 120 -9.09 4.09 -15.59
CA LYS A 120 -10.26 3.72 -16.41
C LYS A 120 -9.90 2.91 -17.66
N PHE A 121 -8.79 3.20 -18.29
CA PHE A 121 -8.39 2.58 -19.55
C PHE A 121 -7.34 1.50 -19.30
N PHE A 122 -7.37 0.46 -20.13
CA PHE A 122 -6.39 -0.61 -20.05
C PHE A 122 -5.10 -0.19 -20.76
N HIS A 123 -3.99 -0.42 -20.06
CA HIS A 123 -2.64 -0.37 -20.60
C HIS A 123 -1.90 -1.63 -20.16
N MET A 124 -1.18 -2.26 -21.07
CA MET A 124 -0.28 -3.36 -20.74
C MET A 124 1.04 -2.77 -20.23
N ASP A 125 1.18 -2.66 -18.92
CA ASP A 125 2.35 -2.08 -18.28
C ASP A 125 2.75 -2.88 -17.02
N TYR A 126 3.85 -2.47 -16.39
CA TYR A 126 4.36 -3.13 -15.20
C TYR A 126 3.61 -2.79 -13.90
N TYR A 127 2.67 -1.84 -13.90
CA TYR A 127 1.95 -1.46 -12.68
C TYR A 127 1.08 -2.59 -12.12
N ASN A 128 0.56 -3.47 -12.97
CA ASN A 128 -0.12 -4.68 -12.49
C ASN A 128 0.80 -5.52 -11.60
N SER A 129 2.08 -5.68 -11.95
CA SER A 129 3.05 -6.48 -11.20
C SER A 129 3.57 -5.79 -9.94
N TYR A 130 3.89 -4.49 -10.03
CA TYR A 130 4.64 -3.80 -8.97
C TYR A 130 3.76 -3.03 -7.98
N VAL A 131 2.52 -2.70 -8.37
CA VAL A 131 1.62 -1.89 -7.53
C VAL A 131 0.28 -2.57 -7.35
N ILE A 132 -0.44 -2.83 -8.46
CA ILE A 132 -1.87 -3.12 -8.39
C ILE A 132 -2.13 -4.42 -7.64
N HIS A 133 -1.63 -5.54 -8.14
CA HIS A 133 -1.83 -6.84 -7.50
C HIS A 133 -1.25 -6.94 -6.09
N PRO A 134 0.03 -6.56 -5.84
CA PRO A 134 0.60 -6.71 -4.50
C PRO A 134 -0.10 -5.83 -3.48
N MET A 135 -0.31 -4.54 -3.77
CA MET A 135 -0.92 -3.62 -2.81
C MET A 135 -2.40 -3.89 -2.60
N LEU A 136 -3.16 -4.21 -3.66
CA LEU A 136 -4.59 -4.54 -3.53
C LEU A 136 -4.77 -5.79 -2.65
N LEU A 137 -3.95 -6.83 -2.84
CA LEU A 137 -3.99 -8.04 -2.03
C LEU A 137 -3.63 -7.76 -0.57
N ASP A 138 -2.58 -6.97 -0.31
CA ASP A 138 -2.16 -6.62 1.05
C ASP A 138 -3.22 -5.75 1.75
N VAL A 139 -3.78 -4.75 1.06
CA VAL A 139 -4.86 -3.90 1.61
C VAL A 139 -6.10 -4.73 1.93
N LEU A 140 -6.57 -5.57 1.01
CA LEU A 140 -7.74 -6.42 1.24
C LEU A 140 -7.51 -7.45 2.36
N THR A 141 -6.27 -7.94 2.52
CA THR A 141 -5.91 -8.84 3.62
C THR A 141 -6.03 -8.13 4.98
N VAL A 142 -5.60 -6.87 5.06
CA VAL A 142 -5.77 -6.05 6.27
C VAL A 142 -7.25 -5.74 6.49
N MET A 143 -7.98 -5.34 5.44
CA MET A 143 -9.41 -5.03 5.54
C MET A 143 -10.21 -6.24 6.02
N GLU A 144 -9.97 -7.44 5.50
CA GLU A 144 -10.64 -8.67 5.92
C GLU A 144 -10.35 -8.98 7.40
N ARG A 145 -9.10 -8.89 7.82
CA ARG A 145 -8.68 -9.12 9.21
C ARG A 145 -9.39 -8.18 10.20
N HIS A 146 -9.68 -6.96 9.78
CA HIS A 146 -10.37 -5.95 10.58
C HIS A 146 -11.89 -5.88 10.33
N GLY A 147 -12.48 -6.84 9.60
CA GLY A 147 -13.92 -6.90 9.34
C GLY A 147 -14.42 -5.82 8.38
N LEU A 148 -13.55 -5.21 7.59
CA LEU A 148 -13.88 -4.17 6.61
C LEU A 148 -14.07 -4.70 5.18
N ALA A 149 -13.67 -5.93 4.90
CA ALA A 149 -13.95 -6.66 3.68
C ALA A 149 -14.37 -8.08 4.02
N ASP A 150 -15.19 -8.71 3.17
CA ASP A 150 -15.55 -10.10 3.33
C ASP A 150 -14.48 -11.05 2.74
N SER A 151 -14.49 -12.29 3.21
CA SER A 151 -13.55 -13.32 2.74
C SER A 151 -13.75 -13.69 1.27
N CYS A 152 -14.95 -13.50 0.71
CA CYS A 152 -15.25 -13.75 -0.69
C CYS A 152 -14.54 -12.75 -1.59
N THR A 153 -14.51 -11.48 -1.21
CA THR A 153 -13.77 -10.42 -1.92
C THR A 153 -12.28 -10.74 -1.97
N LEU A 154 -11.67 -11.08 -0.82
CA LEU A 154 -10.26 -11.46 -0.77
C LEU A 154 -9.96 -12.73 -1.58
N ALA A 155 -10.82 -13.75 -1.49
CA ALA A 155 -10.67 -14.98 -2.26
C ALA A 155 -10.79 -14.74 -3.77
N THR A 156 -11.66 -13.82 -4.19
CA THR A 156 -11.80 -13.43 -5.59
C THR A 156 -10.54 -12.74 -6.08
N GLU A 157 -9.99 -11.82 -5.29
CA GLU A 157 -8.74 -11.13 -5.66
C GLU A 157 -7.55 -12.10 -5.74
N ARG A 158 -7.45 -13.06 -4.82
CA ARG A 158 -6.43 -14.12 -4.91
C ARG A 158 -6.52 -14.93 -6.20
N ARG A 159 -7.73 -15.25 -6.67
CA ARG A 159 -7.91 -15.93 -7.97
C ARG A 159 -7.46 -15.05 -9.14
N ARG A 160 -7.79 -13.76 -9.13
CA ARG A 160 -7.33 -12.79 -10.16
C ARG A 160 -5.81 -12.69 -10.17
N HIS A 161 -5.21 -12.59 -8.99
CA HIS A 161 -3.74 -12.53 -8.82
C HIS A 161 -3.06 -13.81 -9.35
N THR A 162 -3.58 -14.99 -9.01
CA THR A 162 -3.06 -16.27 -9.51
C THR A 162 -3.18 -16.36 -11.04
N ARG A 163 -4.29 -15.89 -11.61
CA ARG A 163 -4.47 -15.85 -13.05
C ARG A 163 -3.47 -14.93 -13.74
N TYR A 164 -3.23 -13.75 -13.16
CA TYR A 164 -2.22 -12.82 -13.67
C TYR A 164 -0.81 -13.41 -13.59
N ALA A 165 -0.46 -14.06 -12.48
CA ALA A 165 0.83 -14.72 -12.33
C ALA A 165 1.06 -15.80 -13.41
N ALA A 166 0.04 -16.59 -13.75
CA ALA A 166 0.12 -17.58 -14.83
C ALA A 166 0.31 -16.94 -16.22
N ILE A 167 -0.17 -15.71 -16.43
CA ILE A 167 0.11 -14.96 -17.66
C ILE A 167 1.57 -14.50 -17.67
N LEU A 168 2.06 -13.93 -16.56
CA LEU A 168 3.45 -13.47 -16.45
C LEU A 168 4.45 -14.61 -16.67
N GLU A 169 4.18 -15.79 -16.12
CA GLU A 169 5.03 -16.97 -16.31
C GLU A 169 5.29 -17.28 -17.79
N ARG A 170 4.25 -17.11 -18.63
CA ARG A 170 4.36 -17.32 -20.09
C ARG A 170 5.07 -16.21 -20.83
N MET A 171 5.27 -15.06 -20.20
CA MET A 171 5.97 -13.91 -20.79
C MET A 171 7.46 -13.89 -20.44
N VAL A 172 7.89 -14.75 -19.52
CA VAL A 172 9.31 -14.92 -19.19
C VAL A 172 9.92 -15.83 -20.24
N ALA A 173 10.98 -15.34 -20.92
CA ALA A 173 11.71 -16.17 -21.87
C ALA A 173 12.39 -17.36 -21.14
N PRO A 174 12.45 -18.55 -21.78
CA PRO A 174 13.14 -19.70 -21.23
C PRO A 174 14.66 -19.46 -21.12
#